data_cb8a891e558b25b85323e89856572bf9
#
_entry.id   cb8a891e558b25b85323e89856572bf9
#
_cell.length_a   1.000
_cell.length_b   1.000
_cell.length_c   1.000
_cell.angle_alpha   90.00
_cell.angle_beta   90.00
_cell.angle_gamma   90.00
#
_symmetry.space_group_name_H-M   'P 1'
#
loop_
_entity.id
_entity.type
_entity.pdbx_description
1 polymer ?
#
loop_
_entity_poly.entity_id
_entity_poly.type
_entity_poly.pdbx_seq_one_letter_code
_entity_poly.pdbx_strand_id
1 'polypeptide(L)'
;MEDIVARFETYAELCRAVQRKAIELENHPERKKRLRRFAAAEVAEILGISPGYLRSLVHEPDFPSGAIGPGGRRSFALSEIHAARAWLFAHTGNPRYAPRRRPEAGEKLQVVTFVNFKGGSGKTTTAVHFAQYLALRGYRVLLVDLDPQASATALFGLDPESEVRDATFASWLDRSRDARALVRPTHWDGLDLVPASIALQHAEYDLVGRLLERRDFPFYAQLAELLAELEAAYDVVVCDCRPDVGMLTLNALWAATGLVVPVPPSMLDFASSGEFFRFLAEVARDFRGSIARDALAFDFVRIVTTRFKASDRNQAEIVRWKRALFRDAVLAEAMVDTALVDAAGILKETLYEYEPAGNRRTYERGLEAVRRVDRALERELLRVWGRPVEA
;
A
#
# COMPACT_ATOMS: atom_id res chain seq x y z
N MET A 1 -26.67 -14.71 -36.48
CA MET A 1 -25.57 -14.79 -35.48
C MET A 1 -25.57 -13.46 -34.74
N GLU A 2 -25.80 -13.50 -33.47
CA GLU A 2 -25.69 -12.31 -32.61
C GLU A 2 -24.27 -11.78 -32.71
N ASP A 3 -24.10 -10.47 -32.88
CA ASP A 3 -22.77 -9.86 -32.94
C ASP A 3 -22.06 -10.07 -31.57
N ILE A 4 -20.93 -10.76 -31.61
CA ILE A 4 -20.14 -11.10 -30.41
C ILE A 4 -19.66 -9.84 -29.68
N VAL A 5 -19.41 -8.74 -30.39
CA VAL A 5 -19.01 -7.45 -29.86
C VAL A 5 -20.14 -6.87 -29.02
N ALA A 6 -21.33 -6.75 -29.62
CA ALA A 6 -22.53 -6.24 -28.92
C ALA A 6 -22.86 -7.08 -27.66
N ARG A 7 -22.64 -8.40 -27.74
CA ARG A 7 -22.86 -9.29 -26.59
C ARG A 7 -21.88 -9.02 -25.45
N PHE A 8 -20.60 -8.83 -25.76
CA PHE A 8 -19.61 -8.51 -24.74
C PHE A 8 -19.82 -7.10 -24.15
N GLU A 9 -20.21 -6.12 -24.96
CA GLU A 9 -20.59 -4.80 -24.49
C GLU A 9 -21.78 -4.88 -23.53
N THR A 10 -22.82 -5.65 -23.88
CA THR A 10 -23.97 -5.89 -22.99
C THR A 10 -23.55 -6.52 -21.67
N TYR A 11 -22.67 -7.53 -21.66
CA TYR A 11 -22.19 -8.15 -20.44
C TYR A 11 -21.39 -7.16 -19.59
N ALA A 12 -20.55 -6.35 -20.21
CA ALA A 12 -19.80 -5.31 -19.50
C ALA A 12 -20.74 -4.29 -18.85
N GLU A 13 -21.79 -3.86 -19.56
CA GLU A 13 -22.79 -2.93 -19.04
C GLU A 13 -23.59 -3.52 -17.87
N LEU A 14 -23.99 -4.79 -17.97
CA LEU A 14 -24.69 -5.48 -16.88
C LEU A 14 -23.81 -5.57 -15.62
N CYS A 15 -22.55 -5.93 -15.78
CA CYS A 15 -21.60 -5.96 -14.64
C CYS A 15 -21.43 -4.57 -14.01
N ARG A 16 -21.29 -3.52 -14.84
CA ARG A 16 -21.21 -2.14 -14.36
C ARG A 16 -22.48 -1.68 -13.66
N ALA A 17 -23.66 -2.07 -14.16
CA ALA A 17 -24.94 -1.74 -13.55
C ALA A 17 -25.10 -2.38 -12.18
N VAL A 18 -24.68 -3.64 -12.01
CA VAL A 18 -24.67 -4.33 -10.71
C VAL A 18 -23.70 -3.67 -9.74
N GLN A 19 -22.50 -3.32 -10.21
CA GLN A 19 -21.51 -2.62 -9.38
C GLN A 19 -22.01 -1.25 -8.93
N ARG A 20 -22.59 -0.45 -9.83
CA ARG A 20 -23.21 0.84 -9.49
C ARG A 20 -24.34 0.67 -8.48
N LYS A 21 -25.22 -0.30 -8.69
CA LYS A 21 -26.35 -0.56 -7.78
C LYS A 21 -25.86 -1.03 -6.39
N ALA A 22 -24.80 -1.81 -6.32
CA ALA A 22 -24.17 -2.18 -5.05
C ALA A 22 -23.58 -0.94 -4.34
N ILE A 23 -22.92 -0.07 -5.09
CA ILE A 23 -22.40 1.22 -4.57
C ILE A 23 -23.54 2.15 -4.12
N GLU A 24 -24.63 2.22 -4.89
CA GLU A 24 -25.81 3.04 -4.55
C GLU A 24 -26.57 2.52 -3.32
N LEU A 25 -26.65 1.20 -3.14
CA LEU A 25 -27.32 0.58 -1.99
C LEU A 25 -26.52 0.70 -0.69
N GLU A 26 -25.19 0.73 -0.78
CA GLU A 26 -24.29 0.80 0.37
C GLU A 26 -23.76 2.22 0.64
N ASN A 27 -23.66 3.06 -0.40
CA ASN A 27 -23.21 4.44 -0.30
C ASN A 27 -24.10 5.34 -1.14
N HIS A 28 -24.73 6.33 -0.51
CA HIS A 28 -25.38 7.44 -1.24
C HIS A 28 -24.38 8.04 -2.25
N PRO A 29 -24.75 8.29 -3.54
CA PRO A 29 -23.84 8.79 -4.60
C PRO A 29 -23.10 10.09 -4.27
N GLU A 30 -23.58 10.84 -3.27
CA GLU A 30 -22.98 12.09 -2.81
C GLU A 30 -22.03 11.96 -1.60
N ARG A 31 -21.87 10.75 -1.03
CA ARG A 31 -20.95 10.57 0.10
C ARG A 31 -19.57 10.18 -0.38
N LYS A 32 -18.69 11.16 -0.53
CA LYS A 32 -17.23 10.92 -0.55
C LYS A 32 -16.86 10.03 0.64
N LYS A 33 -16.10 8.97 0.38
CA LYS A 33 -15.58 8.08 1.42
C LYS A 33 -14.91 8.92 2.52
N ARG A 34 -15.23 8.65 3.77
CA ARG A 34 -14.67 9.37 4.93
C ARG A 34 -14.03 8.38 5.87
N LEU A 35 -12.84 8.72 6.34
CA LEU A 35 -12.19 7.94 7.38
C LEU A 35 -12.98 8.04 8.69
N ARG A 36 -13.12 6.90 9.37
CA ARG A 36 -13.72 6.85 10.71
C ARG A 36 -12.91 7.69 11.69
N ARG A 37 -13.50 8.01 12.81
CA ARG A 37 -12.76 8.59 13.94
C ARG A 37 -12.18 7.49 14.83
N PHE A 38 -11.04 7.76 15.43
CA PHE A 38 -10.32 6.83 16.28
C PHE A 38 -10.67 7.05 17.75
N ALA A 39 -11.01 5.99 18.48
CA ALA A 39 -11.30 6.08 19.90
C ALA A 39 -10.05 6.45 20.72
N ALA A 40 -10.21 7.14 21.84
CA ALA A 40 -9.08 7.61 22.67
C ALA A 40 -8.10 6.48 23.07
N ALA A 41 -8.59 5.27 23.33
CA ALA A 41 -7.71 4.14 23.65
C ALA A 41 -6.84 3.74 22.45
N GLU A 42 -7.42 3.74 21.24
CA GLU A 42 -6.71 3.45 19.98
C GLU A 42 -5.69 4.56 19.67
N VAL A 43 -6.05 5.82 19.90
CA VAL A 43 -5.13 6.96 19.72
C VAL A 43 -3.94 6.87 20.66
N ALA A 44 -4.17 6.49 21.91
CA ALA A 44 -3.08 6.29 22.88
C ALA A 44 -2.10 5.20 22.39
N GLU A 45 -2.63 4.10 21.84
CA GLU A 45 -1.82 3.04 21.23
C GLU A 45 -1.04 3.54 20.00
N ILE A 46 -1.69 4.25 19.08
CA ILE A 46 -1.06 4.83 17.85
C ILE A 46 0.06 5.80 18.23
N LEU A 47 -0.11 6.61 19.27
CA LEU A 47 0.89 7.54 19.78
C LEU A 47 1.96 6.88 20.65
N GLY A 48 1.75 5.62 21.08
CA GLY A 48 2.63 4.91 22.00
C GLY A 48 2.67 5.52 23.41
N ILE A 49 1.53 6.03 23.89
CA ILE A 49 1.39 6.63 25.24
C ILE A 49 0.32 5.89 26.05
N SER A 50 0.33 6.07 27.37
CA SER A 50 -0.72 5.48 28.20
C SER A 50 -2.07 6.21 27.98
N PRO A 51 -3.20 5.49 28.09
CA PRO A 51 -4.53 6.15 28.05
C PRO A 51 -4.73 7.19 29.16
N GLY A 52 -4.07 7.04 30.30
CA GLY A 52 -4.07 8.02 31.40
C GLY A 52 -3.37 9.30 31.01
N TYR A 53 -2.20 9.19 30.36
CA TYR A 53 -1.45 10.35 29.89
C TYR A 53 -2.20 11.08 28.75
N LEU A 54 -2.82 10.38 27.81
CA LEU A 54 -3.66 11.03 26.79
C LEU A 54 -4.80 11.85 27.45
N ARG A 55 -5.42 11.30 28.52
CA ARG A 55 -6.48 12.02 29.26
C ARG A 55 -5.99 13.30 29.93
N SER A 56 -4.76 13.36 30.41
CA SER A 56 -4.19 14.60 30.93
C SER A 56 -3.89 15.58 29.81
N LEU A 57 -3.30 15.11 28.70
CA LEU A 57 -2.90 15.95 27.57
C LEU A 57 -4.06 16.69 26.90
N VAL A 58 -5.26 16.12 26.83
CA VAL A 58 -6.41 16.78 26.21
C VAL A 58 -6.88 18.05 26.94
N HIS A 59 -6.30 18.35 28.10
CA HIS A 59 -6.52 19.59 28.87
C HIS A 59 -5.38 20.58 28.71
N GLU A 60 -4.29 20.19 28.06
CA GLU A 60 -3.15 21.07 27.81
C GLU A 60 -3.47 22.07 26.68
N PRO A 61 -2.93 23.30 26.78
CA PRO A 61 -3.04 24.29 25.70
C PRO A 61 -2.50 23.72 24.39
N ASP A 62 -3.20 24.03 23.30
CA ASP A 62 -2.83 23.66 21.91
C ASP A 62 -2.76 22.16 21.62
N PHE A 63 -3.05 21.28 22.60
CA PHE A 63 -3.21 19.86 22.34
C PHE A 63 -4.59 19.55 21.77
N PRO A 64 -4.69 18.72 20.72
CA PRO A 64 -5.99 18.35 20.11
C PRO A 64 -6.91 17.70 21.13
N SER A 65 -8.05 18.30 21.37
CA SER A 65 -9.01 17.81 22.39
C SER A 65 -9.89 16.64 21.89
N GLY A 66 -9.95 16.43 20.56
CA GLY A 66 -10.87 15.46 19.95
C GLY A 66 -12.35 15.87 20.08
N ALA A 67 -13.24 15.08 19.50
CA ALA A 67 -14.68 15.28 19.63
C ALA A 67 -15.26 14.34 20.68
N ILE A 68 -16.24 14.83 21.44
CA ILE A 68 -17.00 14.04 22.42
C ILE A 68 -18.30 13.57 21.75
N GLY A 69 -18.41 12.26 21.58
CA GLY A 69 -19.60 11.62 21.00
C GLY A 69 -20.64 11.19 22.03
N PRO A 70 -21.68 10.49 21.60
CA PRO A 70 -22.70 9.93 22.48
C PRO A 70 -22.08 9.08 23.60
N GLY A 71 -22.60 9.25 24.82
CA GLY A 71 -22.07 8.54 26.01
C GLY A 71 -20.74 9.06 26.53
N GLY A 72 -20.33 10.29 26.16
CA GLY A 72 -19.13 10.93 26.66
C GLY A 72 -17.81 10.35 26.12
N ARG A 73 -17.87 9.53 25.08
CA ARG A 73 -16.70 8.88 24.48
C ARG A 73 -15.95 9.85 23.57
N ARG A 74 -14.67 10.02 23.84
CA ARG A 74 -13.80 10.89 23.05
C ARG A 74 -13.26 10.13 21.84
N SER A 75 -13.24 10.81 20.68
CA SER A 75 -12.69 10.29 19.43
C SER A 75 -11.92 11.38 18.68
N PHE A 76 -10.98 10.98 17.83
CA PHE A 76 -10.09 11.87 17.10
C PHE A 76 -10.12 11.57 15.61
N ALA A 77 -10.06 12.61 14.79
CA ALA A 77 -9.75 12.48 13.37
C ALA A 77 -8.25 12.17 13.19
N LEU A 78 -7.85 11.68 12.02
CA LEU A 78 -6.43 11.39 11.75
C LEU A 78 -5.59 12.68 11.78
N SER A 79 -6.09 13.79 11.25
CA SER A 79 -5.43 15.11 11.36
C SER A 79 -5.20 15.54 12.81
N GLU A 80 -6.13 15.25 13.72
CA GLU A 80 -5.95 15.53 15.15
C GLU A 80 -4.88 14.61 15.77
N ILE A 81 -4.76 13.36 15.31
CA ILE A 81 -3.67 12.44 15.74
C ILE A 81 -2.31 12.96 15.26
N HIS A 82 -2.23 13.45 14.02
CA HIS A 82 -1.01 14.07 13.50
C HIS A 82 -0.61 15.33 14.29
N ALA A 83 -1.58 16.19 14.62
CA ALA A 83 -1.37 17.37 15.44
C ALA A 83 -0.90 16.99 16.86
N ALA A 84 -1.51 15.95 17.47
CA ALA A 84 -1.09 15.44 18.79
C ALA A 84 0.36 14.92 18.75
N ARG A 85 0.74 14.24 17.68
CA ARG A 85 2.11 13.77 17.47
C ARG A 85 3.10 14.93 17.35
N ALA A 86 2.77 15.95 16.57
CA ALA A 86 3.59 17.16 16.42
C ALA A 86 3.76 17.90 17.76
N TRP A 87 2.66 18.02 18.53
CA TRP A 87 2.68 18.60 19.86
C TRP A 87 3.61 17.82 20.82
N LEU A 88 3.48 16.47 20.82
CA LEU A 88 4.36 15.61 21.64
C LEU A 88 5.82 15.77 21.24
N PHE A 89 6.14 15.88 19.97
CA PHE A 89 7.51 16.12 19.52
C PHE A 89 8.03 17.46 20.03
N ALA A 90 7.26 18.52 19.85
CA ALA A 90 7.63 19.87 20.28
C ALA A 90 7.90 19.96 21.80
N HIS A 91 7.14 19.23 22.63
CA HIS A 91 7.24 19.28 24.08
C HIS A 91 8.24 18.28 24.69
N THR A 92 8.50 17.17 23.99
CA THR A 92 9.38 16.12 24.52
C THR A 92 10.73 16.00 23.83
N GLY A 93 10.86 16.54 22.61
CA GLY A 93 12.02 16.34 21.76
C GLY A 93 12.22 14.89 21.31
N ASN A 94 11.28 13.98 21.64
CA ASN A 94 11.48 12.57 21.36
C ASN A 94 11.25 12.26 19.87
N PRO A 95 12.28 11.78 19.14
CA PRO A 95 12.24 11.58 17.69
C PRO A 95 11.20 10.55 17.22
N ARG A 96 10.68 9.68 18.10
CA ARG A 96 9.59 8.75 17.77
C ARG A 96 8.31 9.46 17.36
N TYR A 97 8.12 10.72 17.74
CA TYR A 97 6.99 11.54 17.36
C TYR A 97 7.22 12.33 16.06
N ALA A 98 8.43 12.27 15.49
CA ALA A 98 8.80 12.90 14.23
C ALA A 98 9.18 11.81 13.20
N PRO A 99 8.22 11.01 12.70
CA PRO A 99 8.52 9.86 11.82
C PRO A 99 9.01 10.27 10.45
N ARG A 100 8.66 11.48 9.98
CA ARG A 100 8.97 11.96 8.64
C ARG A 100 10.45 11.87 8.31
N ARG A 101 10.73 11.61 7.04
CA ARG A 101 12.07 11.59 6.46
C ARG A 101 12.80 12.92 6.71
N ARG A 102 14.10 12.84 6.95
CA ARG A 102 15.00 13.98 7.18
C ARG A 102 16.05 14.03 6.07
N PRO A 103 15.75 14.67 4.93
CA PRO A 103 16.69 14.78 3.80
C PRO A 103 18.01 15.43 4.19
N GLU A 104 17.97 16.39 5.11
CA GLU A 104 19.15 17.07 5.68
C GLU A 104 20.07 16.12 6.45
N ALA A 105 19.56 15.00 6.95
CA ALA A 105 20.35 13.92 7.57
C ALA A 105 20.77 12.83 6.58
N GLY A 106 20.54 13.04 5.27
CA GLY A 106 20.88 12.08 4.22
C GLY A 106 19.85 10.95 4.03
N GLU A 107 18.70 11.03 4.68
CA GLU A 107 17.64 10.03 4.52
C GLU A 107 16.98 10.17 3.15
N LYS A 108 17.00 9.12 2.34
CA LYS A 108 16.44 9.10 0.98
C LYS A 108 14.97 8.69 0.99
N LEU A 109 14.23 9.11 -0.04
CA LEU A 109 12.90 8.60 -0.32
C LEU A 109 12.96 7.07 -0.38
N GLN A 110 12.04 6.39 0.31
CA GLN A 110 11.91 4.95 0.22
C GLN A 110 10.77 4.57 -0.70
N VAL A 111 11.08 3.75 -1.69
CA VAL A 111 10.10 3.21 -2.65
C VAL A 111 9.96 1.71 -2.36
N VAL A 112 8.84 1.34 -1.73
CA VAL A 112 8.55 -0.04 -1.32
C VAL A 112 7.60 -0.68 -2.32
N THR A 113 8.09 -1.63 -3.08
CA THR A 113 7.33 -2.29 -4.16
C THR A 113 6.81 -3.65 -3.71
N PHE A 114 5.49 -3.83 -3.81
CA PHE A 114 4.80 -5.09 -3.53
C PHE A 114 4.61 -5.88 -4.82
N VAL A 115 5.31 -6.99 -4.96
CA VAL A 115 5.37 -7.73 -6.22
C VAL A 115 5.34 -9.24 -6.01
N ASN A 116 4.62 -9.96 -6.86
CA ASN A 116 4.62 -11.42 -7.00
C ASN A 116 3.89 -11.78 -8.30
N PHE A 117 4.34 -12.82 -9.01
CA PHE A 117 3.69 -13.32 -10.23
C PHE A 117 2.25 -13.78 -10.03
N LYS A 118 1.92 -14.26 -8.83
CA LYS A 118 0.66 -14.94 -8.61
C LYS A 118 -0.46 -13.96 -8.26
N GLY A 119 -1.58 -14.07 -8.97
CA GLY A 119 -2.84 -13.43 -8.60
C GLY A 119 -3.34 -13.96 -7.25
N GLY A 120 -3.96 -13.10 -6.45
CA GLY A 120 -4.50 -13.49 -5.14
C GLY A 120 -3.45 -13.74 -4.05
N SER A 121 -2.17 -13.38 -4.27
CA SER A 121 -1.11 -13.50 -3.26
C SER A 121 -1.23 -12.47 -2.12
N GLY A 122 -2.12 -11.49 -2.22
CA GLY A 122 -2.35 -10.46 -1.21
C GLY A 122 -1.50 -9.20 -1.39
N LYS A 123 -0.95 -8.94 -2.59
CA LYS A 123 -0.16 -7.73 -2.90
C LYS A 123 -0.92 -6.46 -2.53
N THR A 124 -2.02 -6.19 -3.22
CA THR A 124 -2.86 -5.00 -3.01
C THR A 124 -3.28 -4.86 -1.56
N THR A 125 -3.79 -5.94 -0.94
CA THR A 125 -4.19 -5.92 0.46
C THR A 125 -3.05 -5.50 1.37
N THR A 126 -1.86 -6.09 1.20
CA THR A 126 -0.69 -5.76 2.05
C THR A 126 -0.17 -4.36 1.76
N ALA A 127 -0.09 -3.95 0.49
CA ALA A 127 0.38 -2.63 0.07
C ALA A 127 -0.51 -1.50 0.64
N VAL A 128 -1.84 -1.63 0.49
CA VAL A 128 -2.79 -0.62 0.97
C VAL A 128 -2.77 -0.54 2.50
N HIS A 129 -2.77 -1.67 3.22
CA HIS A 129 -2.67 -1.64 4.68
C HIS A 129 -1.37 -1.00 5.15
N PHE A 130 -0.25 -1.32 4.51
CA PHE A 130 1.04 -0.71 4.85
C PHE A 130 1.04 0.81 4.59
N ALA A 131 0.51 1.27 3.46
CA ALA A 131 0.39 2.70 3.15
C ALA A 131 -0.48 3.43 4.20
N GLN A 132 -1.62 2.86 4.57
CA GLN A 132 -2.50 3.41 5.60
C GLN A 132 -1.86 3.38 7.00
N TYR A 133 -1.14 2.31 7.35
CA TYR A 133 -0.37 2.25 8.59
C TYR A 133 0.66 3.37 8.66
N LEU A 134 1.43 3.60 7.61
CA LEU A 134 2.40 4.68 7.58
C LEU A 134 1.74 6.05 7.73
N ALA A 135 0.58 6.27 7.09
CA ALA A 135 -0.20 7.48 7.27
C ALA A 135 -0.66 7.65 8.73
N LEU A 136 -1.16 6.59 9.39
CA LEU A 136 -1.47 6.61 10.84
C LEU A 136 -0.26 6.99 11.70
N ARG A 137 0.93 6.56 11.27
CA ARG A 137 2.20 6.89 11.96
C ARG A 137 2.63 8.33 11.72
N GLY A 138 2.06 9.04 10.74
CA GLY A 138 2.34 10.44 10.42
C GLY A 138 3.36 10.68 9.33
N TYR A 139 3.70 9.64 8.55
CA TYR A 139 4.49 9.78 7.32
C TYR A 139 3.65 10.44 6.21
N ARG A 140 4.33 11.07 5.26
CA ARG A 140 3.74 11.50 3.99
C ARG A 140 3.92 10.37 2.99
N VAL A 141 2.83 9.77 2.56
CA VAL A 141 2.84 8.52 1.77
C VAL A 141 2.21 8.76 0.41
N LEU A 142 2.85 8.25 -0.64
CA LEU A 142 2.25 8.13 -1.97
C LEU A 142 2.03 6.64 -2.26
N LEU A 143 0.80 6.25 -2.50
CA LEU A 143 0.48 4.94 -3.05
C LEU A 143 0.42 5.05 -4.58
N VAL A 144 1.11 4.16 -5.28
CA VAL A 144 1.08 4.08 -6.76
C VAL A 144 0.45 2.75 -7.13
N ASP A 145 -0.73 2.80 -7.72
CA ASP A 145 -1.43 1.63 -8.24
C ASP A 145 -0.99 1.37 -9.69
N LEU A 146 -0.31 0.26 -9.92
CA LEU A 146 0.21 -0.15 -11.24
C LEU A 146 -0.54 -1.36 -11.81
N ASP A 147 -1.65 -1.77 -11.18
CA ASP A 147 -2.50 -2.84 -11.70
C ASP A 147 -3.65 -2.24 -12.53
N PRO A 148 -3.80 -2.56 -13.83
CA PRO A 148 -4.94 -2.14 -14.65
C PRO A 148 -6.31 -2.52 -14.08
N GLN A 149 -6.36 -3.52 -13.17
CA GLN A 149 -7.58 -3.87 -12.44
C GLN A 149 -7.98 -2.81 -11.41
N ALA A 150 -7.07 -1.90 -11.06
CA ALA A 150 -7.31 -0.74 -10.20
C ALA A 150 -7.93 -1.08 -8.82
N SER A 151 -7.52 -2.22 -8.25
CA SER A 151 -8.09 -2.70 -6.99
C SER A 151 -7.74 -1.77 -5.82
N ALA A 152 -6.49 -1.25 -5.76
CA ALA A 152 -6.10 -0.26 -4.76
C ALA A 152 -6.87 1.04 -4.96
N THR A 153 -7.01 1.52 -6.19
CA THR A 153 -7.77 2.72 -6.56
C THR A 153 -9.21 2.64 -6.08
N ALA A 154 -9.87 1.51 -6.35
CA ALA A 154 -11.26 1.28 -5.94
C ALA A 154 -11.44 1.23 -4.42
N LEU A 155 -10.44 0.74 -3.66
CA LEU A 155 -10.45 0.76 -2.19
C LEU A 155 -10.45 2.17 -1.62
N PHE A 156 -9.91 3.17 -2.33
CA PHE A 156 -9.99 4.57 -1.93
C PHE A 156 -11.25 5.29 -2.40
N GLY A 157 -12.20 4.56 -2.98
CA GLY A 157 -13.50 5.09 -3.40
C GLY A 157 -13.47 5.88 -4.70
N LEU A 158 -12.40 5.77 -5.49
CA LEU A 158 -12.31 6.36 -6.82
C LEU A 158 -12.83 5.38 -7.88
N ASP A 159 -13.59 5.89 -8.85
CA ASP A 159 -14.02 5.11 -9.99
C ASP A 159 -12.93 5.15 -11.09
N PRO A 160 -12.29 3.99 -11.40
CA PRO A 160 -11.21 3.93 -12.37
C PRO A 160 -11.59 4.38 -13.80
N GLU A 161 -12.86 4.21 -14.16
CA GLU A 161 -13.32 4.47 -15.53
C GLU A 161 -13.81 5.91 -15.75
N SER A 162 -14.43 6.51 -14.74
CA SER A 162 -15.06 7.83 -14.86
C SER A 162 -14.28 8.96 -14.21
N GLU A 163 -13.61 8.70 -13.07
CA GLU A 163 -13.00 9.79 -12.29
C GLU A 163 -11.50 9.95 -12.53
N VAL A 164 -10.80 8.86 -12.84
CA VAL A 164 -9.33 8.88 -12.87
C VAL A 164 -8.70 8.33 -14.14
N ARG A 165 -9.50 8.02 -15.15
CA ARG A 165 -9.03 7.43 -16.42
C ARG A 165 -7.82 8.15 -17.02
N ASP A 166 -7.83 9.48 -16.99
CA ASP A 166 -6.80 10.34 -17.58
C ASP A 166 -5.79 10.86 -16.55
N ALA A 167 -5.72 10.26 -15.36
CA ALA A 167 -4.83 10.67 -14.28
C ALA A 167 -4.03 9.51 -13.70
N THR A 168 -3.61 8.59 -14.55
CA THR A 168 -2.85 7.40 -14.20
C THR A 168 -1.40 7.53 -14.68
N PHE A 169 -0.54 6.59 -14.28
CA PHE A 169 0.83 6.52 -14.80
C PHE A 169 0.88 6.45 -16.34
N ALA A 170 -0.17 5.95 -17.02
CA ALA A 170 -0.26 5.99 -18.47
C ALA A 170 -0.20 7.42 -19.02
N SER A 171 -0.86 8.37 -18.35
CA SER A 171 -0.87 9.78 -18.76
C SER A 171 0.48 10.50 -18.55
N TRP A 172 1.32 9.99 -17.66
CA TRP A 172 2.73 10.39 -17.59
C TRP A 172 3.54 9.83 -18.76
N LEU A 173 3.34 8.56 -19.07
CA LEU A 173 4.05 7.90 -20.15
C LEU A 173 3.79 8.55 -21.52
N ASP A 174 2.56 8.95 -21.80
CA ASP A 174 2.18 9.64 -23.04
C ASP A 174 2.43 11.17 -23.00
N ARG A 175 2.94 11.69 -21.87
CA ARG A 175 3.22 13.11 -21.64
C ARG A 175 1.98 14.02 -21.69
N SER A 176 0.79 13.49 -21.50
CA SER A 176 -0.45 14.27 -21.44
C SER A 176 -0.65 15.00 -20.12
N ARG A 177 0.06 14.56 -19.04
CA ARG A 177 0.00 15.17 -17.72
C ARG A 177 1.38 15.18 -17.04
N ASP A 178 1.62 16.19 -16.22
CA ASP A 178 2.77 16.26 -15.32
C ASP A 178 2.56 15.38 -14.07
N ALA A 179 3.65 15.13 -13.32
CA ALA A 179 3.63 14.25 -12.16
C ALA A 179 2.62 14.67 -11.08
N ARG A 180 2.49 15.98 -10.83
CA ARG A 180 1.58 16.50 -9.80
C ARG A 180 0.11 16.35 -10.20
N ALA A 181 -0.19 16.45 -11.49
CA ALA A 181 -1.55 16.29 -11.99
C ALA A 181 -2.08 14.84 -11.91
N LEU A 182 -1.20 13.85 -11.70
CA LEU A 182 -1.59 12.46 -11.48
C LEU A 182 -2.01 12.20 -10.03
N VAL A 183 -1.48 12.95 -9.09
CA VAL A 183 -1.70 12.71 -7.67
C VAL A 183 -3.13 13.08 -7.27
N ARG A 184 -3.79 12.16 -6.58
CA ARG A 184 -5.12 12.35 -6.00
C ARG A 184 -5.03 12.28 -4.47
N PRO A 185 -5.52 13.30 -3.75
CA PRO A 185 -5.67 13.20 -2.31
C PRO A 185 -6.70 12.11 -1.99
N THR A 186 -6.44 11.33 -0.95
CA THR A 186 -7.37 10.34 -0.45
C THR A 186 -8.16 10.87 0.75
N HIS A 187 -9.07 10.07 1.28
CA HIS A 187 -9.76 10.37 2.54
C HIS A 187 -8.88 10.11 3.79
N TRP A 188 -7.62 9.76 3.60
CA TRP A 188 -6.61 9.57 4.64
C TRP A 188 -5.65 10.76 4.67
N ASP A 189 -5.62 11.51 5.76
CA ASP A 189 -4.63 12.57 5.93
C ASP A 189 -3.20 12.00 5.86
N GLY A 190 -2.38 12.57 4.98
CA GLY A 190 -0.99 12.13 4.77
C GLY A 190 -0.82 10.96 3.79
N LEU A 191 -1.88 10.52 3.11
CA LEU A 191 -1.82 9.49 2.07
C LEU A 191 -2.46 9.97 0.79
N ASP A 192 -1.66 10.10 -0.25
CA ASP A 192 -2.09 10.39 -1.62
C ASP A 192 -1.96 9.17 -2.51
N LEU A 193 -2.62 9.19 -3.67
CA LEU A 193 -2.69 8.09 -4.63
C LEU A 193 -2.37 8.55 -6.04
N VAL A 194 -1.50 7.84 -6.75
CA VAL A 194 -1.49 7.79 -8.21
C VAL A 194 -2.36 6.61 -8.61
N PRO A 195 -3.57 6.86 -9.16
CA PRO A 195 -4.54 5.81 -9.41
C PRO A 195 -4.21 5.00 -10.66
N ALA A 196 -4.85 3.84 -10.78
CA ALA A 196 -4.84 2.98 -11.94
C ALA A 196 -6.17 3.02 -12.69
N SER A 197 -6.12 2.63 -13.96
CA SER A 197 -7.27 2.31 -14.79
C SER A 197 -6.86 1.35 -15.90
N ILE A 198 -7.81 0.92 -16.72
CA ILE A 198 -7.54 0.07 -17.89
C ILE A 198 -6.54 0.72 -18.89
N ALA A 199 -6.35 2.03 -18.84
CA ALA A 199 -5.36 2.75 -19.65
C ALA A 199 -3.94 2.22 -19.43
N LEU A 200 -3.61 1.70 -18.25
CA LEU A 200 -2.31 1.07 -17.98
C LEU A 200 -2.04 -0.15 -18.86
N GLN A 201 -3.08 -0.88 -19.28
CA GLN A 201 -2.92 -2.00 -20.21
C GLN A 201 -2.45 -1.53 -21.59
N HIS A 202 -2.94 -0.41 -22.06
CA HIS A 202 -2.48 0.19 -23.32
C HIS A 202 -1.06 0.71 -23.19
N ALA A 203 -0.73 1.33 -22.08
CA ALA A 203 0.62 1.83 -21.80
C ALA A 203 1.70 0.72 -21.81
N GLU A 204 1.37 -0.51 -21.43
CA GLU A 204 2.27 -1.67 -21.60
C GLU A 204 2.68 -1.86 -23.06
N TYR A 205 1.71 -1.84 -23.99
CA TYR A 205 1.98 -1.99 -25.41
C TYR A 205 2.73 -0.79 -25.99
N ASP A 206 2.40 0.42 -25.54
CA ASP A 206 3.07 1.64 -25.98
C ASP A 206 4.54 1.67 -25.58
N LEU A 207 4.89 1.21 -24.38
CA LEU A 207 6.28 1.09 -23.95
C LEU A 207 7.06 0.11 -24.81
N VAL A 208 6.48 -1.02 -25.20
CA VAL A 208 7.08 -1.97 -26.12
C VAL A 208 7.28 -1.32 -27.51
N GLY A 209 6.26 -0.63 -28.01
CA GLY A 209 6.34 0.11 -29.28
C GLY A 209 7.50 1.10 -29.29
N ARG A 210 7.62 1.94 -28.27
CA ARG A 210 8.71 2.93 -28.14
C ARG A 210 10.10 2.28 -28.06
N LEU A 211 10.20 1.14 -27.36
CA LEU A 211 11.47 0.40 -27.31
C LEU A 211 11.87 -0.17 -28.67
N LEU A 212 10.89 -0.60 -29.49
CA LEU A 212 11.15 -1.07 -30.86
C LEU A 212 11.57 0.08 -31.80
N GLU A 213 10.99 1.26 -31.65
CA GLU A 213 11.33 2.46 -32.41
C GLU A 213 12.69 3.05 -31.97
N ARG A 214 12.95 3.04 -30.69
CA ARG A 214 14.17 3.60 -30.09
C ARG A 214 14.76 2.60 -29.09
N ARG A 215 15.77 1.87 -29.50
CA ARG A 215 16.44 0.85 -28.67
C ARG A 215 17.13 1.40 -27.43
N ASP A 216 17.44 2.70 -27.41
CA ASP A 216 18.03 3.43 -26.29
C ASP A 216 16.98 4.04 -25.35
N PHE A 217 15.67 3.85 -25.61
CA PHE A 217 14.60 4.37 -24.77
C PHE A 217 14.61 3.71 -23.39
N PRO A 218 14.76 4.48 -22.29
CA PRO A 218 14.85 3.94 -20.95
C PRO A 218 13.44 3.59 -20.41
N PHE A 219 12.80 2.60 -21.03
CA PHE A 219 11.43 2.17 -20.74
C PHE A 219 11.23 1.78 -19.27
N TYR A 220 12.28 1.31 -18.62
CA TYR A 220 12.29 0.85 -17.24
C TYR A 220 12.41 1.99 -16.22
N ALA A 221 12.84 3.16 -16.59
CA ALA A 221 13.15 4.27 -15.69
C ALA A 221 11.99 5.29 -15.54
N GLN A 222 10.92 5.14 -16.29
CA GLN A 222 9.85 6.15 -16.38
C GLN A 222 9.15 6.41 -15.03
N LEU A 223 8.96 5.38 -14.20
CA LEU A 223 8.41 5.57 -12.86
C LEU A 223 9.41 6.29 -11.94
N ALA A 224 10.68 5.96 -12.02
CA ALA A 224 11.71 6.64 -11.24
C ALA A 224 11.79 8.13 -11.59
N GLU A 225 11.67 8.49 -12.89
CA GLU A 225 11.60 9.89 -13.36
C GLU A 225 10.37 10.62 -12.75
N LEU A 226 9.20 10.00 -12.80
CA LEU A 226 7.98 10.56 -12.18
C LEU A 226 8.17 10.78 -10.68
N LEU A 227 8.70 9.78 -9.96
CA LEU A 227 8.90 9.86 -8.52
C LEU A 227 9.95 10.89 -8.13
N ALA A 228 10.95 11.14 -8.95
CA ALA A 228 11.94 12.19 -8.72
C ALA A 228 11.32 13.59 -8.69
N GLU A 229 10.29 13.87 -9.52
CA GLU A 229 9.56 15.14 -9.48
C GLU A 229 8.71 15.30 -8.20
N LEU A 230 8.33 14.19 -7.56
CA LEU A 230 7.49 14.15 -6.38
C LEU A 230 8.28 13.95 -5.08
N GLU A 231 9.58 13.71 -5.15
CA GLU A 231 10.42 13.28 -4.02
C GLU A 231 10.28 14.19 -2.79
N ALA A 232 10.27 15.51 -2.97
CA ALA A 232 10.22 16.47 -1.87
C ALA A 232 8.90 16.42 -1.07
N ALA A 233 7.82 15.90 -1.67
CA ALA A 233 6.50 15.85 -1.06
C ALA A 233 6.29 14.64 -0.15
N TYR A 234 7.03 13.54 -0.37
CA TYR A 234 6.78 12.26 0.29
C TYR A 234 7.99 11.73 1.06
N ASP A 235 7.70 10.90 2.05
CA ASP A 235 8.69 10.19 2.86
C ASP A 235 8.82 8.75 2.36
N VAL A 236 7.70 8.13 1.97
CA VAL A 236 7.62 6.77 1.46
C VAL A 236 6.67 6.71 0.27
N VAL A 237 7.07 5.98 -0.76
CA VAL A 237 6.20 5.56 -1.87
C VAL A 237 5.93 4.07 -1.71
N VAL A 238 4.68 3.66 -1.87
CA VAL A 238 4.25 2.27 -1.89
C VAL A 238 3.74 1.94 -3.28
N CYS A 239 4.34 0.96 -3.97
CA CYS A 239 3.90 0.54 -5.29
C CYS A 239 3.14 -0.80 -5.19
N ASP A 240 1.90 -0.83 -5.66
CA ASP A 240 1.11 -2.05 -5.83
C ASP A 240 1.20 -2.52 -7.28
N CYS A 241 1.81 -3.69 -7.50
CA CYS A 241 2.06 -4.22 -8.83
C CYS A 241 1.02 -5.26 -9.24
N ARG A 242 0.76 -5.33 -10.55
CA ARG A 242 -0.04 -6.41 -11.17
C ARG A 242 0.62 -7.80 -10.97
N PRO A 243 -0.15 -8.89 -11.11
CA PRO A 243 0.37 -10.25 -10.95
C PRO A 243 1.08 -10.78 -12.20
N ASP A 244 1.98 -10.00 -12.78
CA ASP A 244 2.84 -10.41 -13.87
C ASP A 244 4.14 -9.59 -13.89
N VAL A 245 5.00 -9.82 -14.88
CA VAL A 245 6.25 -9.10 -15.06
C VAL A 245 6.28 -8.45 -16.44
N GLY A 246 5.38 -7.48 -16.60
CA GLY A 246 5.37 -6.59 -17.75
C GLY A 246 6.27 -5.37 -17.57
N MET A 247 6.21 -4.46 -18.53
CA MET A 247 6.98 -3.22 -18.53
C MET A 247 6.69 -2.32 -17.32
N LEU A 248 5.45 -2.31 -16.83
CA LEU A 248 5.09 -1.55 -15.63
C LEU A 248 5.72 -2.14 -14.37
N THR A 249 5.78 -3.47 -14.26
CA THR A 249 6.47 -4.12 -13.14
C THR A 249 7.97 -3.89 -13.19
N LEU A 250 8.60 -3.88 -14.37
CA LEU A 250 10.02 -3.52 -14.51
C LEU A 250 10.29 -2.07 -14.09
N ASN A 251 9.38 -1.14 -14.38
CA ASN A 251 9.44 0.24 -13.88
C ASN A 251 9.37 0.31 -12.35
N ALA A 252 8.47 -0.46 -11.74
CA ALA A 252 8.35 -0.51 -10.28
C ALA A 252 9.60 -1.12 -9.63
N LEU A 253 10.18 -2.17 -10.23
CA LEU A 253 11.43 -2.80 -9.76
C LEU A 253 12.62 -1.85 -9.88
N TRP A 254 12.72 -1.09 -10.97
CA TRP A 254 13.79 -0.12 -11.16
C TRP A 254 13.72 1.04 -10.16
N ALA A 255 12.53 1.53 -9.88
CA ALA A 255 12.31 2.62 -8.93
C ALA A 255 12.44 2.17 -7.46
N ALA A 256 12.33 0.87 -7.18
CA ALA A 256 12.26 0.33 -5.82
C ALA A 256 13.57 0.48 -5.05
N THR A 257 13.47 0.89 -3.79
CA THR A 257 14.53 0.79 -2.78
C THR A 257 14.32 -0.41 -1.88
N GLY A 258 13.08 -0.83 -1.67
CA GLY A 258 12.70 -2.00 -0.89
C GLY A 258 11.72 -2.89 -1.64
N LEU A 259 11.88 -4.19 -1.49
CA LEU A 259 11.02 -5.18 -2.15
C LEU A 259 10.27 -6.01 -1.12
N VAL A 260 8.94 -6.08 -1.26
CA VAL A 260 8.07 -6.93 -0.45
C VAL A 260 7.41 -7.96 -1.36
N VAL A 261 7.57 -9.24 -1.02
CA VAL A 261 7.03 -10.37 -1.77
C VAL A 261 5.98 -11.10 -0.92
N PRO A 262 4.68 -10.82 -1.13
CA PRO A 262 3.59 -11.52 -0.45
C PRO A 262 3.47 -12.95 -0.99
N VAL A 263 3.58 -13.96 -0.12
CA VAL A 263 3.54 -15.38 -0.49
C VAL A 263 2.59 -16.14 0.42
N PRO A 264 1.44 -16.61 -0.07
CA PRO A 264 0.56 -17.51 0.69
C PRO A 264 1.27 -18.84 1.05
N PRO A 265 0.91 -19.49 2.16
CA PRO A 265 1.55 -20.73 2.59
C PRO A 265 0.92 -21.96 1.93
N SER A 266 1.03 -22.06 0.60
CA SER A 266 0.68 -23.26 -0.17
C SER A 266 1.88 -23.75 -0.97
N MET A 267 1.93 -25.03 -1.30
CA MET A 267 3.02 -25.60 -2.11
C MET A 267 3.09 -24.99 -3.51
N LEU A 268 1.93 -24.67 -4.11
CA LEU A 268 1.89 -24.03 -5.43
C LEU A 268 2.44 -22.61 -5.39
N ASP A 269 2.13 -21.84 -4.33
CA ASP A 269 2.66 -20.49 -4.15
C ASP A 269 4.16 -20.52 -3.84
N PHE A 270 4.59 -21.50 -3.06
CA PHE A 270 6.01 -21.70 -2.75
C PHE A 270 6.83 -22.03 -4.01
N ALA A 271 6.35 -22.97 -4.84
CA ALA A 271 7.01 -23.31 -6.10
C ALA A 271 7.05 -22.12 -7.07
N SER A 272 5.94 -21.41 -7.21
CA SER A 272 5.85 -20.18 -8.04
C SER A 272 6.83 -19.10 -7.56
N SER A 273 7.08 -19.00 -6.26
CA SER A 273 8.06 -18.04 -5.72
C SER A 273 9.49 -18.36 -6.16
N GLY A 274 9.83 -19.64 -6.34
CA GLY A 274 11.13 -20.04 -6.88
C GLY A 274 11.36 -19.53 -8.31
N GLU A 275 10.35 -19.67 -9.17
CA GLU A 275 10.40 -19.13 -10.54
C GLU A 275 10.44 -17.60 -10.55
N PHE A 276 9.70 -16.95 -9.66
CA PHE A 276 9.75 -15.51 -9.50
C PHE A 276 11.14 -14.99 -9.12
N PHE A 277 11.80 -15.61 -8.14
CA PHE A 277 13.16 -15.22 -7.76
C PHE A 277 14.20 -15.52 -8.85
N ARG A 278 14.02 -16.60 -9.62
CA ARG A 278 14.86 -16.87 -10.79
C ARG A 278 14.74 -15.76 -11.81
N PHE A 279 13.52 -15.37 -12.15
CA PHE A 279 13.26 -14.26 -13.06
C PHE A 279 13.87 -12.94 -12.57
N LEU A 280 13.69 -12.57 -11.29
CA LEU A 280 14.32 -11.37 -10.72
C LEU A 280 15.85 -11.41 -10.86
N ALA A 281 16.47 -12.59 -10.69
CA ALA A 281 17.91 -12.76 -10.86
C ALA A 281 18.34 -12.58 -12.34
N GLU A 282 17.52 -13.00 -13.30
CA GLU A 282 17.76 -12.78 -14.73
C GLU A 282 17.65 -11.30 -15.08
N VAL A 283 16.57 -10.62 -14.71
CA VAL A 283 16.39 -9.18 -14.90
C VAL A 283 17.54 -8.38 -14.27
N ALA A 284 17.95 -8.73 -13.05
CA ALA A 284 19.06 -8.05 -12.38
C ALA A 284 20.38 -8.25 -13.12
N ARG A 285 20.65 -9.45 -13.68
CA ARG A 285 21.85 -9.70 -14.50
C ARG A 285 21.83 -8.87 -15.79
N ASP A 286 20.72 -8.83 -16.48
CA ASP A 286 20.57 -8.10 -17.74
C ASP A 286 20.72 -6.59 -17.52
N PHE A 287 20.11 -6.05 -16.48
CA PHE A 287 20.24 -4.63 -16.13
C PHE A 287 21.66 -4.25 -15.70
N ARG A 288 22.33 -5.08 -14.89
CA ARG A 288 23.71 -4.87 -14.46
C ARG A 288 24.72 -5.00 -15.61
N GLY A 289 24.42 -5.87 -16.57
CA GLY A 289 25.27 -6.06 -17.76
C GLY A 289 25.15 -4.96 -18.80
N SER A 290 23.95 -4.38 -18.97
CA SER A 290 23.64 -3.46 -20.07
C SER A 290 23.36 -2.03 -19.65
N ILE A 291 23.03 -1.75 -18.36
CA ILE A 291 22.59 -0.43 -17.93
C ILE A 291 23.50 0.15 -16.83
N ALA A 292 23.51 -0.45 -15.64
CA ALA A 292 24.31 0.02 -14.50
C ALA A 292 24.70 -1.14 -13.57
N ARG A 293 25.92 -1.09 -13.03
CA ARG A 293 26.44 -2.14 -12.12
C ARG A 293 25.62 -2.34 -10.85
N ASP A 294 25.00 -1.31 -10.36
CA ASP A 294 24.18 -1.26 -9.15
C ASP A 294 22.67 -1.31 -9.44
N ALA A 295 22.28 -1.62 -10.68
CA ALA A 295 20.88 -1.79 -11.05
C ALA A 295 20.19 -2.82 -10.14
N LEU A 296 18.97 -2.51 -9.69
CA LEU A 296 18.17 -3.31 -8.75
C LEU A 296 18.93 -3.62 -7.43
N ALA A 297 19.61 -2.62 -6.89
CA ALA A 297 20.21 -2.70 -5.56
C ALA A 297 19.16 -2.29 -4.50
N PHE A 298 18.46 -3.29 -3.95
CA PHE A 298 17.46 -3.05 -2.92
C PHE A 298 18.12 -2.92 -1.54
N ASP A 299 17.70 -1.94 -0.74
CA ASP A 299 18.09 -1.78 0.66
C ASP A 299 17.60 -2.96 1.51
N PHE A 300 16.43 -3.50 1.16
CA PHE A 300 15.90 -4.74 1.75
C PHE A 300 15.01 -5.52 0.78
N VAL A 301 14.95 -6.83 1.00
CA VAL A 301 13.97 -7.74 0.37
C VAL A 301 13.29 -8.53 1.48
N ARG A 302 11.96 -8.50 1.55
CA ARG A 302 11.18 -9.22 2.59
C ARG A 302 10.08 -10.05 1.97
N ILE A 303 9.99 -11.30 2.43
CA ILE A 303 8.90 -12.22 2.08
C ILE A 303 7.87 -12.16 3.21
N VAL A 304 6.64 -11.75 2.88
CA VAL A 304 5.52 -11.71 3.81
C VAL A 304 4.65 -12.93 3.61
N THR A 305 4.44 -13.71 4.66
CA THR A 305 3.44 -14.77 4.63
C THR A 305 2.05 -14.14 4.70
N THR A 306 1.25 -14.32 3.65
CA THR A 306 -0.12 -13.83 3.56
C THR A 306 -1.12 -14.96 3.65
N ARG A 307 -2.41 -14.64 3.91
CA ARG A 307 -3.51 -15.63 3.96
C ARG A 307 -3.22 -16.81 4.89
N PHE A 308 -2.55 -16.55 6.01
CA PHE A 308 -2.11 -17.58 6.94
C PHE A 308 -3.23 -17.95 7.92
N LYS A 309 -3.56 -19.24 7.96
CA LYS A 309 -4.46 -19.86 8.95
C LYS A 309 -3.63 -20.64 9.97
N ALA A 310 -3.47 -20.10 11.16
CA ALA A 310 -2.66 -20.72 12.22
C ALA A 310 -3.18 -22.10 12.64
N SER A 311 -4.46 -22.38 12.44
CA SER A 311 -5.08 -23.69 12.69
C SER A 311 -4.77 -24.75 11.63
N ASP A 312 -4.24 -24.36 10.47
CA ASP A 312 -3.88 -25.27 9.38
C ASP A 312 -2.43 -25.76 9.55
N ARG A 313 -2.29 -27.06 9.88
CA ARG A 313 -0.99 -27.68 10.12
C ARG A 313 -0.09 -27.69 8.88
N ASN A 314 -0.67 -27.86 7.69
CA ASN A 314 0.09 -27.87 6.43
C ASN A 314 0.66 -26.49 6.15
N GLN A 315 -0.14 -25.44 6.36
CA GLN A 315 0.34 -24.08 6.22
C GLN A 315 1.45 -23.76 7.22
N ALA A 316 1.32 -24.18 8.47
CA ALA A 316 2.34 -23.98 9.49
C ALA A 316 3.68 -24.67 9.11
N GLU A 317 3.61 -25.84 8.48
CA GLU A 317 4.80 -26.54 7.99
C GLU A 317 5.46 -25.80 6.81
N ILE A 318 4.69 -25.33 5.84
CA ILE A 318 5.21 -24.55 4.72
C ILE A 318 5.87 -23.26 5.22
N VAL A 319 5.28 -22.58 6.22
CA VAL A 319 5.89 -21.39 6.86
C VAL A 319 7.24 -21.75 7.51
N ARG A 320 7.35 -22.90 8.19
CA ARG A 320 8.63 -23.38 8.74
C ARG A 320 9.67 -23.59 7.65
N TRP A 321 9.30 -24.23 6.54
CA TRP A 321 10.20 -24.42 5.40
C TRP A 321 10.64 -23.11 4.78
N LYS A 322 9.72 -22.16 4.55
CA LYS A 322 10.07 -20.81 4.07
C LYS A 322 11.12 -20.16 4.97
N ARG A 323 10.90 -20.17 6.28
CA ARG A 323 11.84 -19.60 7.25
C ARG A 323 13.20 -20.30 7.27
N ALA A 324 13.22 -21.62 7.17
CA ALA A 324 14.46 -22.38 7.12
C ALA A 324 15.28 -22.07 5.87
N LEU A 325 14.62 -21.90 4.71
CA LEU A 325 15.27 -21.68 3.41
C LEU A 325 15.66 -20.21 3.18
N PHE A 326 14.75 -19.27 3.45
CA PHE A 326 14.96 -17.85 3.15
C PHE A 326 15.41 -17.05 4.40
N ARG A 327 15.51 -17.69 5.57
CA ARG A 327 16.03 -17.10 6.81
C ARG A 327 15.44 -15.71 7.09
N ASP A 328 16.32 -14.72 7.23
CA ASP A 328 15.96 -13.34 7.61
C ASP A 328 15.14 -12.59 6.55
N ALA A 329 15.08 -13.12 5.31
CA ALA A 329 14.22 -12.54 4.29
C ALA A 329 12.72 -12.76 4.58
N VAL A 330 12.35 -13.80 5.35
CA VAL A 330 10.95 -14.05 5.74
C VAL A 330 10.62 -13.31 7.02
N LEU A 331 9.62 -12.42 6.97
CA LEU A 331 9.14 -11.78 8.19
C LEU A 331 8.60 -12.81 9.19
N ALA A 332 8.88 -12.58 10.47
CA ALA A 332 8.37 -13.40 11.55
C ALA A 332 6.84 -13.29 11.67
N GLU A 333 6.32 -12.14 11.33
CA GLU A 333 4.91 -11.79 11.30
C GLU A 333 4.23 -12.32 10.02
N ALA A 334 2.94 -12.58 10.11
CA ALA A 334 2.15 -13.04 8.96
C ALA A 334 0.80 -12.34 8.90
N MET A 335 0.36 -12.00 7.69
CA MET A 335 -1.01 -11.55 7.43
C MET A 335 -1.95 -12.75 7.57
N VAL A 336 -2.81 -12.71 8.56
CA VAL A 336 -3.75 -13.79 8.82
C VAL A 336 -4.90 -13.77 7.79
N ASP A 337 -5.31 -14.97 7.39
CA ASP A 337 -6.53 -15.16 6.60
C ASP A 337 -7.74 -15.05 7.54
N THR A 338 -8.51 -13.99 7.38
CA THR A 338 -9.70 -13.75 8.18
C THR A 338 -10.87 -13.38 7.28
N ALA A 339 -12.06 -13.91 7.57
CA ALA A 339 -13.30 -13.50 6.92
C ALA A 339 -13.58 -11.98 7.06
N LEU A 340 -12.87 -11.31 7.96
CA LEU A 340 -12.99 -9.86 8.16
C LEU A 340 -12.32 -9.06 7.04
N VAL A 341 -11.22 -9.55 6.46
CA VAL A 341 -10.59 -8.93 5.29
C VAL A 341 -11.54 -9.03 4.10
N ASP A 342 -12.17 -10.19 3.91
CA ASP A 342 -13.15 -10.37 2.85
C ASP A 342 -14.40 -9.51 3.09
N ALA A 343 -14.91 -9.46 4.33
CA ALA A 343 -16.06 -8.64 4.70
C ALA A 343 -15.79 -7.14 4.53
N ALA A 344 -14.63 -6.66 4.96
CA ALA A 344 -14.21 -5.29 4.71
C ALA A 344 -14.05 -5.00 3.21
N GLY A 345 -13.47 -5.95 2.45
CA GLY A 345 -13.31 -5.84 1.00
C GLY A 345 -14.64 -5.71 0.23
N ILE A 346 -15.71 -6.38 0.68
CA ILE A 346 -17.08 -6.22 0.12
C ILE A 346 -17.53 -4.76 0.27
N LEU A 347 -17.23 -4.13 1.41
CA LEU A 347 -17.52 -2.72 1.67
C LEU A 347 -16.47 -1.75 1.06
N LYS A 348 -15.51 -2.27 0.30
CA LYS A 348 -14.34 -1.51 -0.19
C LYS A 348 -13.58 -0.82 0.95
N GLU A 349 -13.50 -1.44 2.10
CA GLU A 349 -12.78 -0.96 3.28
C GLU A 349 -11.58 -1.86 3.59
N THR A 350 -10.61 -1.31 4.29
CA THR A 350 -9.52 -2.06 4.90
C THR A 350 -9.85 -2.35 6.37
N LEU A 351 -9.04 -3.17 7.03
CA LEU A 351 -9.21 -3.39 8.47
C LEU A 351 -8.96 -2.13 9.31
N TYR A 352 -8.23 -1.14 8.80
CA TYR A 352 -8.05 0.14 9.48
C TYR A 352 -9.30 1.03 9.43
N GLU A 353 -10.13 0.85 8.41
CA GLU A 353 -11.37 1.62 8.20
C GLU A 353 -12.60 0.92 8.77
N TYR A 354 -12.59 -0.42 8.72
CA TYR A 354 -13.74 -1.25 9.06
C TYR A 354 -14.16 -1.10 10.52
N GLU A 355 -15.45 -0.86 10.74
CA GLU A 355 -16.08 -0.87 12.05
C GLU A 355 -16.98 -2.11 12.17
N PRO A 356 -16.58 -3.14 12.94
CA PRO A 356 -17.33 -4.39 12.99
C PRO A 356 -18.68 -4.21 13.71
N ALA A 357 -19.76 -4.61 13.05
CA ALA A 357 -21.09 -4.71 13.67
C ALA A 357 -21.21 -5.90 14.64
N GLY A 358 -20.21 -6.79 14.70
CA GLY A 358 -20.23 -8.06 15.43
C GLY A 358 -19.07 -8.25 16.41
N ASN A 359 -18.43 -9.42 16.36
CA ASN A 359 -17.40 -9.83 17.32
C ASN A 359 -16.14 -8.95 17.28
N ARG A 360 -16.12 -7.93 18.13
CA ARG A 360 -15.01 -6.98 18.27
C ARG A 360 -13.67 -7.67 18.58
N ARG A 361 -13.66 -8.73 19.38
CA ARG A 361 -12.44 -9.47 19.75
C ARG A 361 -11.77 -10.15 18.54
N THR A 362 -12.56 -10.65 17.61
CA THR A 362 -12.05 -11.23 16.36
C THR A 362 -11.45 -10.15 15.47
N TYR A 363 -12.10 -8.99 15.37
CA TYR A 363 -11.60 -7.83 14.66
C TYR A 363 -10.27 -7.34 15.24
N GLU A 364 -10.19 -7.12 16.55
CA GLU A 364 -8.98 -6.65 17.22
C GLU A 364 -7.78 -7.61 16.99
N ARG A 365 -8.02 -8.92 16.99
CA ARG A 365 -6.98 -9.91 16.65
C ARG A 365 -6.52 -9.84 15.20
N GLY A 366 -7.45 -9.65 14.26
CA GLY A 366 -7.15 -9.50 12.84
C GLY A 366 -6.35 -8.22 12.58
N LEU A 367 -6.82 -7.10 13.12
CA LEU A 367 -6.16 -5.80 13.01
C LEU A 367 -4.75 -5.82 13.62
N GLU A 368 -4.58 -6.44 14.79
CA GLU A 368 -3.25 -6.55 15.42
C GLU A 368 -2.29 -7.43 14.62
N ALA A 369 -2.77 -8.47 13.94
CA ALA A 369 -1.93 -9.26 13.05
C ALA A 369 -1.44 -8.44 11.85
N VAL A 370 -2.31 -7.61 11.26
CA VAL A 370 -1.94 -6.68 10.19
C VAL A 370 -0.93 -5.65 10.71
N ARG A 371 -1.21 -4.99 11.83
CA ARG A 371 -0.32 -4.00 12.46
C ARG A 371 1.09 -4.56 12.73
N ARG A 372 1.20 -5.83 13.12
CA ARG A 372 2.51 -6.47 13.34
C ARG A 372 3.33 -6.58 12.07
N VAL A 373 2.71 -6.97 10.96
CA VAL A 373 3.38 -7.01 9.65
C VAL A 373 3.81 -5.62 9.23
N ASP A 374 2.90 -4.64 9.32
CA ASP A 374 3.18 -3.26 8.92
C ASP A 374 4.29 -2.63 9.78
N ARG A 375 4.28 -2.89 11.09
CA ARG A 375 5.36 -2.48 12.01
C ARG A 375 6.70 -3.14 11.67
N ALA A 376 6.68 -4.41 11.25
CA ALA A 376 7.91 -5.08 10.82
C ALA A 376 8.47 -4.46 9.54
N LEU A 377 7.63 -4.06 8.59
CA LEU A 377 8.05 -3.34 7.39
C LEU A 377 8.53 -1.91 7.72
N GLU A 378 7.86 -1.19 8.63
CA GLU A 378 8.34 0.13 9.11
C GLU A 378 9.75 0.03 9.72
N ARG A 379 10.05 -1.05 10.46
CA ARG A 379 11.40 -1.28 11.00
C ARG A 379 12.47 -1.34 9.92
N GLU A 380 12.17 -1.87 8.73
CA GLU A 380 13.12 -1.86 7.61
C GLU A 380 13.39 -0.43 7.14
N LEU A 381 12.37 0.42 7.01
CA LEU A 381 12.55 1.83 6.67
C LEU A 381 13.43 2.55 7.69
N LEU A 382 13.16 2.33 8.98
CA LEU A 382 13.94 2.93 10.05
C LEU A 382 15.41 2.47 10.04
N ARG A 383 15.68 1.18 9.72
CA ARG A 383 17.05 0.66 9.57
C ARG A 383 17.78 1.32 8.41
N VAL A 384 17.11 1.45 7.25
CA VAL A 384 17.70 2.11 6.07
C VAL A 384 18.04 3.56 6.39
N TRP A 385 17.23 4.25 7.16
CA TRP A 385 17.49 5.62 7.61
C TRP A 385 18.47 5.71 8.80
N GLY A 386 19.00 4.58 9.28
CA GLY A 386 19.90 4.57 10.46
C GLY A 386 19.25 4.99 11.75
N ARG A 387 17.93 4.88 11.86
CA ARG A 387 17.15 5.26 13.05
C ARG A 387 17.06 4.11 14.05
N PRO A 388 16.94 4.40 15.36
CA PRO A 388 16.68 3.36 16.36
C PRO A 388 15.40 2.59 16.05
N VAL A 389 15.48 1.28 16.13
CA VAL A 389 14.33 0.37 15.98
C VAL A 389 13.91 -0.08 17.37
N GLU A 390 12.72 0.29 17.82
CA GLU A 390 12.15 -0.23 19.06
C GLU A 390 11.95 -1.75 18.93
N ALA A 391 12.33 -2.48 19.97
CA ALA A 391 12.31 -3.94 20.02
C ALA A 391 10.89 -4.52 19.96
#